data_fcdcf51a4515a816686f7a9c731b5c21
#
_entry.id   fcdcf51a4515a816686f7a9c731b5c21
#
_cell.length_a   1.000
_cell.length_b   1.000
_cell.length_c   1.000
_cell.angle_alpha   90.00
_cell.angle_beta   90.00
_cell.angle_gamma   90.00
#
_symmetry.space_group_name_H-M   'P 1'
#
loop_
_entity.id
_entity.type
_entity.pdbx_description
1 polymer ?
#
loop_
_entity_poly.entity_id
_entity_poly.type
_entity_poly.pdbx_seq_one_letter_code
_entity_poly.pdbx_strand_id
1 'polypeptide(L)'
;MSTMTREDLPKRTVKLTITVTSEELQPALVEAAARISEHVTIAGFRPGKASYEAVKAHVGEMKIMEEALETVVRKTLGGAIADEQIETVGSPSINVEKMAPGNDLVYTAQLALMPSVEKLADFTKFSVKAKDRSMKDEDVNAALFELQKTQRKEVREKKEMAAAKDHKAVVDLTMKKGGVIVEGGTAKNYQVYLAEPHYIPGFADELVGMKEQETKIFSLPFPKEHYQKHLAGENVEFEVTLNELYHLEAPALDDAFASSIGQKDLEGLKAVLKKNMSEEKTHEASMQEEREMLSLVAKESRFDEIPDLLVNQEIDKMVHELEHAIEEKGGKFDDYLASMKKTLAQLKLDLTPQAIERIKVTLVIPALGKQLEITVTAEELDAALDELAEQYQEKESKDRIYSPEYREYMQIALKNKKVVERLREGMVK
;
A
#
# COMPACT_ATOMS: atom_id res chain seq x y z
N MET A 1 -30.70 -15.95 27.85
CA MET A 1 -30.69 -15.28 26.56
C MET A 1 -30.05 -13.92 26.74
N SER A 2 -29.00 -13.63 25.95
CA SER A 2 -28.39 -12.32 25.98
C SER A 2 -29.43 -11.25 25.72
N THR A 3 -29.39 -10.17 26.48
CA THR A 3 -30.27 -9.04 26.28
C THR A 3 -29.55 -7.97 25.45
N MET A 4 -30.26 -7.37 24.53
CA MET A 4 -29.72 -6.32 23.66
C MET A 4 -30.58 -5.07 23.77
N THR A 5 -29.92 -3.92 23.77
CA THR A 5 -30.58 -2.62 23.57
C THR A 5 -29.93 -1.91 22.40
N ARG A 6 -30.76 -1.28 21.55
CA ARG A 6 -30.34 -0.53 20.39
C ARG A 6 -30.55 0.96 20.60
N GLU A 7 -29.56 1.76 20.25
CA GLU A 7 -29.58 3.20 20.24
C GLU A 7 -29.10 3.69 18.86
N ASP A 8 -29.95 4.41 18.13
CA ASP A 8 -29.57 5.01 16.85
C ASP A 8 -28.85 6.34 17.14
N LEU A 9 -27.61 6.42 16.67
CA LEU A 9 -26.75 7.59 16.80
C LEU A 9 -26.74 8.42 15.50
N PRO A 10 -26.31 9.70 15.55
CA PRO A 10 -26.10 10.50 14.36
C PRO A 10 -25.12 9.83 13.38
N LYS A 11 -25.13 10.31 12.12
CA LYS A 11 -24.24 9.83 11.06
C LYS A 11 -24.35 8.34 10.79
N ARG A 12 -25.57 7.82 10.72
CA ARG A 12 -25.85 6.41 10.38
C ARG A 12 -25.04 5.41 11.20
N THR A 13 -24.93 5.67 12.47
CA THR A 13 -24.28 4.78 13.43
C THR A 13 -25.32 4.18 14.38
N VAL A 14 -25.19 2.91 14.68
CA VAL A 14 -26.01 2.23 15.69
C VAL A 14 -25.11 1.76 16.82
N LYS A 15 -25.51 2.02 18.06
CA LYS A 15 -24.89 1.48 19.25
C LYS A 15 -25.75 0.34 19.78
N LEU A 16 -25.18 -0.85 19.82
CA LEU A 16 -25.79 -2.00 20.49
C LEU A 16 -25.13 -2.18 21.85
N THR A 17 -25.93 -2.24 22.91
CA THR A 17 -25.45 -2.66 24.23
C THR A 17 -25.91 -4.08 24.45
N ILE A 18 -24.96 -4.99 24.62
CA ILE A 18 -25.21 -6.42 24.72
C ILE A 18 -24.78 -6.88 26.10
N THR A 19 -25.70 -7.54 26.80
CA THR A 19 -25.46 -8.18 28.09
C THR A 19 -25.52 -9.69 27.90
N VAL A 20 -24.42 -10.38 28.18
CA VAL A 20 -24.30 -11.84 28.13
C VAL A 20 -24.27 -12.35 29.53
N THR A 21 -25.23 -13.21 29.88
CA THR A 21 -25.34 -13.73 31.24
C THR A 21 -24.18 -14.65 31.61
N SER A 22 -23.86 -14.74 32.90
CA SER A 22 -22.81 -15.63 33.42
C SER A 22 -23.02 -17.08 32.98
N GLU A 23 -24.26 -17.56 32.86
CA GLU A 23 -24.58 -18.90 32.37
C GLU A 23 -24.23 -19.08 30.89
N GLU A 24 -24.50 -18.08 30.05
CA GLU A 24 -24.19 -18.12 28.64
C GLU A 24 -22.69 -17.98 28.33
N LEU A 25 -21.93 -17.40 29.25
CA LEU A 25 -20.48 -17.33 29.19
C LEU A 25 -19.80 -18.68 29.42
N GLN A 26 -20.37 -19.57 30.21
CA GLN A 26 -19.74 -20.82 30.67
C GLN A 26 -19.15 -21.67 29.52
N PRO A 27 -19.87 -21.97 28.43
CA PRO A 27 -19.30 -22.76 27.33
C PRO A 27 -18.05 -22.13 26.74
N ALA A 28 -18.05 -20.79 26.51
CA ALA A 28 -16.93 -20.09 25.99
C ALA A 28 -15.74 -20.01 26.95
N LEU A 29 -16.01 -19.88 28.24
CA LEU A 29 -14.98 -19.93 29.30
C LEU A 29 -14.31 -21.29 29.37
N VAL A 30 -15.07 -22.38 29.25
CA VAL A 30 -14.52 -23.76 29.24
C VAL A 30 -13.62 -23.95 28.00
N GLU A 31 -14.06 -23.49 26.84
CA GLU A 31 -13.27 -23.56 25.60
C GLU A 31 -11.99 -22.71 25.70
N ALA A 32 -12.07 -21.48 26.21
CA ALA A 32 -10.92 -20.62 26.43
C ALA A 32 -9.93 -21.23 27.42
N ALA A 33 -10.42 -21.85 28.52
CA ALA A 33 -9.57 -22.58 29.46
C ALA A 33 -8.83 -23.72 28.78
N ALA A 34 -9.49 -24.48 27.90
CA ALA A 34 -8.83 -25.54 27.12
C ALA A 34 -7.70 -24.98 26.25
N ARG A 35 -7.95 -23.89 25.51
CA ARG A 35 -6.91 -23.21 24.71
C ARG A 35 -5.73 -22.73 25.55
N ILE A 36 -5.99 -22.09 26.68
CA ILE A 36 -4.92 -21.66 27.61
C ILE A 36 -4.09 -22.86 28.07
N SER A 37 -4.72 -24.01 28.35
CA SER A 37 -4.03 -25.20 28.83
C SER A 37 -3.15 -25.88 27.77
N GLU A 38 -3.25 -25.50 26.51
CA GLU A 38 -2.34 -25.94 25.45
C GLU A 38 -0.97 -25.26 25.53
N HIS A 39 -0.95 -24.01 26.01
CA HIS A 39 0.24 -23.16 26.05
C HIS A 39 0.82 -22.98 27.48
N VAL A 40 0.07 -23.34 28.50
CA VAL A 40 0.47 -23.19 29.92
C VAL A 40 0.61 -24.55 30.57
N THR A 41 1.74 -24.81 31.21
CA THR A 41 1.96 -26.05 31.93
C THR A 41 1.21 -26.04 33.27
N ILE A 42 0.23 -26.91 33.41
CA ILE A 42 -0.55 -27.06 34.65
C ILE A 42 -0.17 -28.39 35.31
N ALA A 43 0.26 -28.33 36.57
CA ALA A 43 0.74 -29.49 37.28
C ALA A 43 -0.37 -30.60 37.37
N GLY A 44 0.00 -31.83 36.98
CA GLY A 44 -0.91 -32.98 36.96
C GLY A 44 -1.75 -33.14 35.70
N PHE A 45 -1.63 -32.27 34.69
CA PHE A 45 -2.40 -32.37 33.45
C PHE A 45 -1.49 -32.33 32.21
N ARG A 46 -1.92 -33.06 31.17
CA ARG A 46 -1.31 -32.98 29.84
C ARG A 46 -1.77 -31.69 29.16
N PRO A 47 -0.93 -31.02 28.32
CA PRO A 47 -1.32 -29.84 27.53
C PRO A 47 -2.67 -30.02 26.82
N GLY A 48 -3.58 -29.05 26.93
CA GLY A 48 -4.92 -29.07 26.35
C GLY A 48 -5.94 -29.97 27.07
N LYS A 49 -5.59 -30.60 28.23
CA LYS A 49 -6.47 -31.53 28.94
C LYS A 49 -6.76 -31.14 30.41
N ALA A 50 -6.33 -29.95 30.83
CA ALA A 50 -6.67 -29.48 32.17
C ALA A 50 -8.16 -29.11 32.28
N SER A 51 -8.75 -29.41 33.43
CA SER A 51 -10.14 -29.00 33.69
C SER A 51 -10.23 -27.47 33.85
N TYR A 52 -11.42 -26.92 33.61
CA TYR A 52 -11.69 -25.49 33.82
C TYR A 52 -11.24 -25.00 35.22
N GLU A 53 -11.58 -25.75 36.25
CA GLU A 53 -11.22 -25.41 37.64
C GLU A 53 -9.70 -25.41 37.86
N ALA A 54 -8.98 -26.35 37.25
CA ALA A 54 -7.52 -26.41 37.38
C ALA A 54 -6.85 -25.20 36.65
N VAL A 55 -7.35 -24.84 35.48
CA VAL A 55 -6.89 -23.65 34.73
C VAL A 55 -7.23 -22.39 35.54
N LYS A 56 -8.46 -22.27 36.02
CA LYS A 56 -8.92 -21.15 36.85
C LYS A 56 -8.07 -20.94 38.10
N ALA A 57 -7.72 -22.04 38.80
CA ALA A 57 -6.85 -21.98 39.96
C ALA A 57 -5.42 -21.54 39.63
N HIS A 58 -4.94 -21.82 38.42
CA HIS A 58 -3.56 -21.52 37.99
C HIS A 58 -3.39 -20.11 37.42
N VAL A 59 -4.26 -19.68 36.48
CA VAL A 59 -4.15 -18.40 35.76
C VAL A 59 -5.14 -17.33 36.23
N GLY A 60 -6.14 -17.72 37.03
CA GLY A 60 -7.24 -16.84 37.42
C GLY A 60 -8.37 -16.79 36.40
N GLU A 61 -9.60 -16.56 36.88
CA GLU A 61 -10.78 -16.52 36.01
C GLU A 61 -10.81 -15.32 35.08
N MET A 62 -10.23 -14.19 35.48
CA MET A 62 -10.14 -13.00 34.63
C MET A 62 -9.36 -13.29 33.35
N LYS A 63 -8.25 -14.02 33.45
CA LYS A 63 -7.44 -14.40 32.27
C LYS A 63 -8.21 -15.30 31.31
N ILE A 64 -9.05 -16.19 31.84
CA ILE A 64 -9.93 -17.04 31.02
C ILE A 64 -11.01 -16.18 30.32
N MET A 65 -11.57 -15.19 31.02
CA MET A 65 -12.56 -14.27 30.47
C MET A 65 -11.97 -13.40 29.33
N GLU A 66 -10.76 -12.89 29.52
CA GLU A 66 -10.01 -12.15 28.48
C GLU A 66 -9.82 -13.00 27.22
N GLU A 67 -9.42 -14.26 27.38
CA GLU A 67 -9.24 -15.21 26.27
C GLU A 67 -10.56 -15.58 25.58
N ALA A 68 -11.67 -15.66 26.33
CA ALA A 68 -12.99 -15.98 25.81
C ALA A 68 -13.65 -14.79 25.11
N LEU A 69 -13.24 -13.54 25.43
CA LEU A 69 -13.93 -12.31 25.07
C LEU A 69 -14.20 -12.20 23.57
N GLU A 70 -13.18 -12.40 22.75
CA GLU A 70 -13.32 -12.31 21.29
C GLU A 70 -14.35 -13.29 20.75
N THR A 71 -14.30 -14.54 21.20
CA THR A 71 -15.23 -15.59 20.77
C THR A 71 -16.67 -15.27 21.18
N VAL A 72 -16.86 -14.79 22.42
CA VAL A 72 -18.18 -14.38 22.94
C VAL A 72 -18.74 -13.21 22.16
N VAL A 73 -17.94 -12.16 21.98
CA VAL A 73 -18.34 -10.95 21.23
C VAL A 73 -18.71 -11.31 19.80
N ARG A 74 -17.86 -12.07 19.10
CA ARG A 74 -18.12 -12.48 17.70
C ARG A 74 -19.44 -13.23 17.57
N LYS A 75 -19.72 -14.17 18.47
CA LYS A 75 -20.95 -14.97 18.44
C LYS A 75 -22.19 -14.16 18.77
N THR A 76 -22.15 -13.39 19.86
CA THR A 76 -23.33 -12.65 20.35
C THR A 76 -23.66 -11.44 19.51
N LEU A 77 -22.62 -10.69 19.03
CA LEU A 77 -22.81 -9.57 18.14
C LEU A 77 -23.29 -10.03 16.74
N GLY A 78 -22.71 -11.11 16.21
CA GLY A 78 -23.16 -11.68 14.94
C GLY A 78 -24.63 -12.10 14.98
N GLY A 79 -25.07 -12.73 16.08
CA GLY A 79 -26.49 -13.05 16.31
C GLY A 79 -27.36 -11.80 16.38
N ALA A 80 -26.95 -10.78 17.14
CA ALA A 80 -27.69 -9.53 17.29
C ALA A 80 -27.85 -8.77 15.95
N ILE A 81 -26.80 -8.73 15.14
CA ILE A 81 -26.83 -8.10 13.80
C ILE A 81 -27.80 -8.85 12.89
N ALA A 82 -27.79 -10.18 12.90
CA ALA A 82 -28.67 -11.02 12.09
C ALA A 82 -30.14 -10.87 12.52
N ASP A 83 -30.42 -10.90 13.82
CA ASP A 83 -31.77 -10.77 14.39
C ASP A 83 -32.41 -9.41 14.06
N GLU A 84 -31.62 -8.35 14.12
CA GLU A 84 -32.07 -6.98 13.78
C GLU A 84 -32.02 -6.67 12.29
N GLN A 85 -31.50 -7.58 11.46
CA GLN A 85 -31.32 -7.38 10.01
C GLN A 85 -30.55 -6.10 9.67
N ILE A 86 -29.50 -5.80 10.44
CA ILE A 86 -28.71 -4.58 10.28
C ILE A 86 -27.68 -4.78 9.17
N GLU A 87 -27.78 -3.99 8.10
CA GLU A 87 -26.72 -3.93 7.08
C GLU A 87 -25.57 -3.04 7.55
N THR A 88 -24.51 -3.67 8.07
CA THR A 88 -23.34 -2.99 8.58
C THR A 88 -22.23 -2.89 7.54
N VAL A 89 -21.37 -1.87 7.70
CA VAL A 89 -20.16 -1.69 6.91
C VAL A 89 -18.98 -1.42 7.82
N GLY A 90 -17.82 -1.95 7.42
CA GLY A 90 -16.61 -1.85 8.21
C GLY A 90 -16.62 -2.73 9.47
N SER A 91 -15.59 -2.60 10.31
CA SER A 91 -15.47 -3.34 11.55
C SER A 91 -16.17 -2.61 12.70
N PRO A 92 -16.92 -3.32 13.56
CA PRO A 92 -17.54 -2.72 14.73
C PRO A 92 -16.49 -2.19 15.73
N SER A 93 -16.79 -1.06 16.35
CA SER A 93 -15.99 -0.57 17.49
C SER A 93 -16.57 -1.15 18.78
N ILE A 94 -15.79 -2.03 19.44
CA ILE A 94 -16.21 -2.72 20.66
C ILE A 94 -15.62 -2.02 21.89
N ASN A 95 -16.48 -1.76 22.88
CA ASN A 95 -16.05 -1.29 24.19
C ASN A 95 -16.67 -2.14 25.29
N VAL A 96 -15.82 -2.71 26.15
CA VAL A 96 -16.25 -3.53 27.28
C VAL A 96 -16.58 -2.63 28.45
N GLU A 97 -17.84 -2.60 28.87
CA GLU A 97 -18.29 -1.77 30.00
C GLU A 97 -18.16 -2.50 31.34
N LYS A 98 -18.45 -3.80 31.33
CA LYS A 98 -18.38 -4.62 32.54
C LYS A 98 -17.89 -6.02 32.22
N MET A 99 -16.79 -6.42 32.84
CA MET A 99 -16.24 -7.75 32.77
C MET A 99 -15.64 -8.11 34.13
N ALA A 100 -16.28 -9.02 34.85
CA ALA A 100 -15.79 -9.47 36.15
C ALA A 100 -16.23 -10.93 36.41
N PRO A 101 -15.39 -11.75 37.08
CA PRO A 101 -15.70 -13.14 37.39
C PRO A 101 -17.06 -13.31 38.08
N GLY A 102 -17.83 -14.28 37.61
CA GLY A 102 -19.17 -14.59 38.17
C GLY A 102 -20.26 -13.57 37.89
N ASN A 103 -19.97 -12.51 37.11
CA ASN A 103 -20.95 -11.53 36.71
C ASN A 103 -21.24 -11.61 35.19
N ASP A 104 -22.32 -10.96 34.78
CA ASP A 104 -22.64 -10.81 33.37
C ASP A 104 -21.58 -9.94 32.69
N LEU A 105 -21.26 -10.27 31.45
CA LEU A 105 -20.47 -9.45 30.57
C LEU A 105 -21.36 -8.40 29.89
N VAL A 106 -20.99 -7.13 30.02
CA VAL A 106 -21.66 -6.03 29.32
C VAL A 106 -20.68 -5.34 28.41
N TYR A 107 -21.01 -5.27 27.14
CA TYR A 107 -20.20 -4.53 26.17
C TYR A 107 -21.10 -3.74 25.21
N THR A 108 -20.54 -2.68 24.66
CA THR A 108 -21.17 -1.90 23.60
C THR A 108 -20.44 -2.13 22.28
N ALA A 109 -21.21 -2.21 21.21
CA ALA A 109 -20.73 -2.27 19.84
C ALA A 109 -21.29 -1.09 19.04
N GLN A 110 -20.43 -0.23 18.52
CA GLN A 110 -20.83 0.79 17.57
C GLN A 110 -20.64 0.26 16.15
N LEU A 111 -21.73 0.28 15.39
CA LEU A 111 -21.83 -0.25 14.04
C LEU A 111 -22.09 0.90 13.09
N ALA A 112 -21.31 1.00 12.02
CA ALA A 112 -21.62 1.87 10.92
C ALA A 112 -22.63 1.20 9.97
N LEU A 113 -23.70 1.89 9.64
CA LEU A 113 -24.63 1.44 8.61
C LEU A 113 -24.11 1.84 7.23
N MET A 114 -24.34 0.99 6.23
CA MET A 114 -23.98 1.30 4.86
C MET A 114 -24.63 2.62 4.42
N PRO A 115 -23.83 3.65 4.07
CA PRO A 115 -24.41 4.87 3.51
C PRO A 115 -25.05 4.57 2.15
N SER A 116 -26.16 5.21 1.85
CA SER A 116 -26.82 5.08 0.56
C SER A 116 -26.54 6.27 -0.35
N VAL A 117 -26.67 6.04 -1.66
CA VAL A 117 -26.65 7.11 -2.65
C VAL A 117 -28.10 7.59 -2.82
N GLU A 118 -28.42 8.76 -2.24
CA GLU A 118 -29.76 9.35 -2.35
C GLU A 118 -30.11 9.72 -3.79
N LYS A 119 -29.14 10.28 -4.51
CA LYS A 119 -29.32 10.69 -5.91
C LYS A 119 -27.99 10.61 -6.65
N LEU A 120 -27.96 9.74 -7.65
CA LEU A 120 -26.83 9.67 -8.58
C LEU A 120 -26.84 10.87 -9.53
N ALA A 121 -25.65 11.37 -9.82
CA ALA A 121 -25.45 12.36 -10.87
C ALA A 121 -25.67 11.74 -12.25
N ASP A 122 -26.22 12.54 -13.16
CA ASP A 122 -26.34 12.14 -14.57
C ASP A 122 -24.96 12.29 -15.26
N PHE A 123 -24.22 11.18 -15.34
CA PHE A 123 -22.87 11.14 -15.85
C PHE A 123 -22.77 11.55 -17.33
N THR A 124 -23.86 11.49 -18.10
CA THR A 124 -23.88 11.89 -19.52
C THR A 124 -23.67 13.40 -19.72
N LYS A 125 -23.83 14.19 -18.64
CA LYS A 125 -23.60 15.64 -18.63
C LYS A 125 -22.14 16.03 -18.42
N PHE A 126 -21.29 15.08 -18.08
CA PHE A 126 -19.86 15.32 -17.82
C PHE A 126 -19.00 14.79 -18.95
N SER A 127 -17.82 15.35 -19.08
CA SER A 127 -16.81 14.83 -19.99
C SER A 127 -15.44 14.86 -19.36
N VAL A 128 -14.68 13.82 -19.60
CA VAL A 128 -13.27 13.67 -19.24
C VAL A 128 -12.48 13.66 -20.52
N LYS A 129 -11.38 14.42 -20.57
CA LYS A 129 -10.51 14.43 -21.73
C LYS A 129 -9.76 13.11 -21.84
N ALA A 130 -9.81 12.48 -23.01
CA ALA A 130 -9.03 11.28 -23.29
C ALA A 130 -7.53 11.54 -23.04
N LYS A 131 -6.89 10.66 -22.29
CA LYS A 131 -5.46 10.75 -22.01
C LYS A 131 -4.66 10.21 -23.19
N ASP A 132 -3.47 10.79 -23.41
CA ASP A 132 -2.59 10.38 -24.49
C ASP A 132 -2.03 8.97 -24.25
N ARG A 133 -2.30 8.08 -25.19
CA ARG A 133 -1.81 6.68 -25.21
C ARG A 133 -0.72 6.46 -26.26
N SER A 134 -0.36 7.53 -27.00
CA SER A 134 0.61 7.39 -28.07
C SER A 134 2.02 7.11 -27.53
N MET A 135 2.69 6.13 -28.11
CA MET A 135 4.08 5.79 -27.82
C MET A 135 4.94 6.26 -28.98
N LYS A 136 5.91 7.12 -28.68
CA LYS A 136 6.87 7.61 -29.68
C LYS A 136 8.10 6.71 -29.72
N ASP A 137 8.71 6.62 -30.88
CA ASP A 137 9.96 5.86 -31.04
C ASP A 137 11.12 6.47 -30.24
N GLU A 138 11.04 7.76 -29.92
CA GLU A 138 11.99 8.46 -29.04
C GLU A 138 11.93 7.88 -27.60
N ASP A 139 10.72 7.60 -27.08
CA ASP A 139 10.53 7.03 -25.76
C ASP A 139 11.13 5.60 -25.69
N VAL A 140 10.93 4.81 -26.74
CA VAL A 140 11.50 3.46 -26.86
C VAL A 140 13.02 3.51 -26.94
N ASN A 141 13.58 4.44 -27.69
CA ASN A 141 15.03 4.62 -27.77
C ASN A 141 15.63 5.09 -26.44
N ALA A 142 14.92 5.94 -25.69
CA ALA A 142 15.34 6.37 -24.36
C ALA A 142 15.35 5.18 -23.38
N ALA A 143 14.30 4.34 -23.38
CA ALA A 143 14.25 3.13 -22.57
C ALA A 143 15.36 2.13 -22.95
N LEU A 144 15.63 1.95 -24.25
CA LEU A 144 16.72 1.12 -24.74
C LEU A 144 18.09 1.65 -24.27
N PHE A 145 18.27 2.96 -24.26
CA PHE A 145 19.49 3.58 -23.77
C PHE A 145 19.67 3.41 -22.26
N GLU A 146 18.60 3.54 -21.47
CA GLU A 146 18.65 3.24 -20.03
C GLU A 146 18.97 1.75 -19.77
N LEU A 147 18.38 0.84 -20.56
CA LEU A 147 18.70 -0.58 -20.48
C LEU A 147 20.17 -0.86 -20.84
N GLN A 148 20.71 -0.18 -21.85
CA GLN A 148 22.13 -0.24 -22.19
C GLN A 148 23.03 0.18 -21.01
N LYS A 149 22.64 1.24 -20.30
CA LYS A 149 23.38 1.71 -19.11
C LYS A 149 23.48 0.65 -18.02
N THR A 150 22.42 -0.14 -17.80
CA THR A 150 22.45 -1.20 -16.79
C THR A 150 23.38 -2.36 -17.12
N GLN A 151 23.75 -2.51 -18.40
CA GLN A 151 24.64 -3.57 -18.91
C GLN A 151 26.08 -3.09 -19.18
N ARG A 152 26.43 -1.89 -18.70
CA ARG A 152 27.80 -1.36 -18.84
C ARG A 152 28.80 -2.24 -18.08
N LYS A 153 29.94 -2.50 -18.68
CA LYS A 153 31.05 -3.17 -18.05
C LYS A 153 31.98 -2.15 -17.41
N GLU A 154 32.36 -2.40 -16.19
CA GLU A 154 33.34 -1.58 -15.46
C GLU A 154 34.73 -2.12 -15.76
N VAL A 155 35.52 -1.36 -16.50
CA VAL A 155 36.91 -1.70 -16.82
C VAL A 155 37.82 -0.79 -16.01
N ARG A 156 38.70 -1.41 -15.21
CA ARG A 156 39.62 -0.69 -14.33
C ARG A 156 40.59 0.17 -15.16
N GLU A 157 40.64 1.47 -14.87
CA GLU A 157 41.56 2.39 -15.52
C GLU A 157 42.97 2.29 -14.95
N LYS A 158 43.96 2.78 -15.72
CA LYS A 158 45.35 2.91 -15.27
C LYS A 158 45.46 4.03 -14.24
N LYS A 159 46.35 3.84 -13.25
CA LYS A 159 46.50 4.79 -12.13
C LYS A 159 46.85 6.22 -12.53
N GLU A 160 47.51 6.40 -13.68
CA GLU A 160 47.91 7.72 -14.17
C GLU A 160 46.78 8.43 -14.93
N MET A 161 45.66 7.74 -15.22
CA MET A 161 44.52 8.29 -15.93
C MET A 161 43.80 9.31 -15.07
N ALA A 162 43.43 10.43 -15.67
CA ALA A 162 42.60 11.41 -14.99
C ALA A 162 41.12 11.07 -15.18
N ALA A 163 40.31 11.33 -14.17
CA ALA A 163 38.89 11.09 -14.17
C ALA A 163 38.22 11.90 -15.29
N ALA A 164 37.40 11.27 -16.13
CA ALA A 164 36.61 11.85 -17.19
C ALA A 164 35.11 11.63 -16.92
N LYS A 165 34.24 12.36 -17.61
CA LYS A 165 32.77 12.31 -17.39
C LYS A 165 32.16 10.93 -17.62
N ASP A 166 32.74 10.10 -18.46
CA ASP A 166 32.30 8.74 -18.78
C ASP A 166 32.82 7.68 -17.80
N HIS A 167 33.53 8.11 -16.73
CA HIS A 167 34.07 7.22 -15.74
C HIS A 167 33.17 7.06 -14.50
N LYS A 168 33.37 5.95 -13.80
CA LYS A 168 32.93 5.74 -12.41
C LYS A 168 34.14 5.91 -11.49
N ALA A 169 34.00 6.79 -10.52
CA ALA A 169 35.01 7.04 -9.47
C ALA A 169 34.61 6.33 -8.17
N VAL A 170 35.54 5.67 -7.51
CA VAL A 170 35.39 5.15 -6.15
C VAL A 170 36.21 6.04 -5.23
N VAL A 171 35.55 6.70 -4.30
CA VAL A 171 36.15 7.74 -3.49
C VAL A 171 35.96 7.49 -1.99
N ASP A 172 36.91 7.96 -1.20
CA ASP A 172 36.68 8.20 0.22
C ASP A 172 36.31 9.67 0.37
N LEU A 173 35.24 9.96 1.10
CA LEU A 173 34.80 11.31 1.30
C LEU A 173 34.58 11.64 2.78
N THR A 174 34.90 12.88 3.15
CA THR A 174 34.60 13.45 4.47
C THR A 174 33.95 14.83 4.26
N MET A 175 32.76 15.02 4.82
CA MET A 175 32.03 16.28 4.79
C MET A 175 32.25 17.04 6.10
N LYS A 176 32.59 18.34 6.01
CA LYS A 176 32.81 19.22 7.14
C LYS A 176 31.99 20.49 7.02
N LYS A 177 31.41 20.95 8.12
CA LYS A 177 30.76 22.26 8.22
C LYS A 177 31.46 23.06 9.29
N GLY A 178 32.03 24.21 8.90
CA GLY A 178 32.82 25.05 9.84
C GLY A 178 34.01 24.33 10.46
N GLY A 179 34.66 23.41 9.72
CA GLY A 179 35.78 22.61 10.19
C GLY A 179 35.43 21.39 11.05
N VAL A 180 34.14 21.17 11.34
CA VAL A 180 33.65 20.01 12.12
C VAL A 180 33.05 18.98 11.18
N ILE A 181 33.40 17.70 11.35
CA ILE A 181 32.83 16.60 10.56
C ILE A 181 31.33 16.51 10.85
N VAL A 182 30.53 16.46 9.79
CA VAL A 182 29.08 16.31 9.86
C VAL A 182 28.73 14.88 10.31
N GLU A 183 27.70 14.73 11.13
CA GLU A 183 27.20 13.41 11.53
C GLU A 183 26.78 12.59 10.28
N GLY A 184 27.33 11.39 10.13
CA GLY A 184 27.18 10.59 8.91
C GLY A 184 27.96 11.14 7.69
N GLY A 185 28.81 12.15 7.87
CA GLY A 185 29.53 12.84 6.81
C GLY A 185 30.81 12.14 6.35
N THR A 186 31.03 10.87 6.67
CA THR A 186 32.19 10.10 6.20
C THR A 186 31.69 8.87 5.45
N ALA A 187 32.23 8.63 4.25
CA ALA A 187 31.99 7.42 3.50
C ALA A 187 33.30 6.90 2.90
N LYS A 188 33.47 5.58 2.92
CA LYS A 188 34.61 4.90 2.27
C LYS A 188 34.10 4.12 1.08
N ASN A 189 34.95 4.10 0.02
CA ASN A 189 34.63 3.41 -1.23
C ASN A 189 33.26 3.82 -1.81
N TYR A 190 32.91 5.11 -1.67
CA TYR A 190 31.68 5.65 -2.22
C TYR A 190 31.79 5.73 -3.75
N GLN A 191 30.77 5.21 -4.44
CA GLN A 191 30.76 5.11 -5.90
C GLN A 191 30.06 6.34 -6.50
N VAL A 192 30.72 7.00 -7.43
CA VAL A 192 30.21 8.18 -8.14
C VAL A 192 30.30 7.95 -9.63
N TYR A 193 29.16 7.94 -10.31
CA TYR A 193 29.07 7.92 -11.78
C TYR A 193 29.15 9.36 -12.27
N LEU A 194 30.29 9.74 -12.91
CA LEU A 194 30.60 11.15 -13.20
C LEU A 194 29.72 11.75 -14.30
N ALA A 195 29.09 10.91 -15.14
CA ALA A 195 28.11 11.35 -16.15
C ALA A 195 26.71 11.57 -15.58
N GLU A 196 26.44 11.08 -14.37
CA GLU A 196 25.09 11.08 -13.80
C GLU A 196 24.90 12.25 -12.83
N PRO A 197 23.67 12.80 -12.72
CA PRO A 197 23.40 13.85 -11.75
C PRO A 197 23.61 13.33 -10.33
N HIS A 198 24.51 13.97 -9.59
CA HIS A 198 24.69 13.70 -8.18
C HIS A 198 23.71 14.53 -7.35
N TYR A 199 23.25 14.01 -6.19
CA TYR A 199 22.32 14.71 -5.32
C TYR A 199 22.84 16.06 -4.78
N ILE A 200 24.19 16.24 -4.80
CA ILE A 200 24.84 17.53 -4.56
C ILE A 200 25.29 18.08 -5.93
N PRO A 201 24.65 19.13 -6.42
CA PRO A 201 25.01 19.71 -7.72
C PRO A 201 26.50 20.16 -7.76
N GLY A 202 27.20 19.79 -8.81
CA GLY A 202 28.61 20.12 -9.01
C GLY A 202 29.60 19.12 -8.37
N PHE A 203 29.16 18.18 -7.55
CA PHE A 203 30.06 17.22 -6.89
C PHE A 203 30.83 16.36 -7.88
N ALA A 204 30.14 15.79 -8.87
CA ALA A 204 30.79 14.97 -9.91
C ALA A 204 31.76 15.81 -10.77
N ASP A 205 31.42 17.07 -11.05
CA ASP A 205 32.29 17.97 -11.84
C ASP A 205 33.60 18.27 -11.13
N GLU A 206 33.60 18.36 -9.80
CA GLU A 206 34.82 18.57 -8.99
C GLU A 206 35.77 17.36 -9.00
N LEU A 207 35.27 16.16 -9.29
CA LEU A 207 36.06 14.95 -9.40
C LEU A 207 36.71 14.78 -10.77
N VAL A 208 36.17 15.44 -11.81
CA VAL A 208 36.75 15.38 -13.16
C VAL A 208 38.16 15.96 -13.15
N GLY A 209 39.09 15.25 -13.75
CA GLY A 209 40.52 15.63 -13.79
C GLY A 209 41.37 15.08 -12.64
N MET A 210 40.77 14.58 -11.56
CA MET A 210 41.51 13.95 -10.46
C MET A 210 42.14 12.63 -10.90
N LYS A 211 43.28 12.30 -10.31
CA LYS A 211 43.99 11.01 -10.48
C LYS A 211 43.83 10.14 -9.23
N GLU A 212 44.08 8.85 -9.39
CA GLU A 212 44.09 7.95 -8.24
C GLU A 212 45.06 8.39 -7.15
N GLN A 213 44.64 8.21 -5.90
CA GLN A 213 45.38 8.64 -4.69
C GLN A 213 45.47 10.18 -4.54
N GLU A 214 44.84 10.95 -5.40
CA GLU A 214 44.77 12.39 -5.25
C GLU A 214 43.65 12.73 -4.26
N THR A 215 43.93 13.69 -3.36
CA THR A 215 42.96 14.25 -2.43
C THR A 215 42.66 15.68 -2.85
N LYS A 216 41.38 16.01 -3.00
CA LYS A 216 40.90 17.35 -3.33
C LYS A 216 39.96 17.83 -2.24
N ILE A 217 40.11 19.11 -1.86
CA ILE A 217 39.19 19.77 -0.92
C ILE A 217 38.46 20.87 -1.69
N PHE A 218 37.13 20.85 -1.62
CA PHE A 218 36.27 21.82 -2.26
C PHE A 218 35.01 22.08 -1.44
N SER A 219 34.30 23.17 -1.70
CA SER A 219 33.07 23.48 -0.99
C SER A 219 31.92 23.64 -1.96
N LEU A 220 30.79 23.00 -1.66
CA LEU A 220 29.57 23.09 -2.46
C LEU A 220 28.35 23.42 -1.58
N PRO A 221 27.40 24.20 -2.11
CA PRO A 221 26.14 24.42 -1.42
C PRO A 221 25.25 23.18 -1.46
N PHE A 222 24.74 22.77 -0.30
CA PHE A 222 23.71 21.73 -0.25
C PHE A 222 22.39 22.25 -0.84
N PRO A 223 21.58 21.37 -1.46
CA PRO A 223 20.25 21.72 -1.92
C PRO A 223 19.39 22.30 -0.79
N LYS A 224 18.62 23.35 -1.06
CA LYS A 224 17.75 24.00 -0.05
C LYS A 224 16.68 23.06 0.52
N GLU A 225 16.29 22.07 -0.26
CA GLU A 225 15.26 21.08 0.11
C GLU A 225 15.83 19.78 0.63
N HIS A 226 17.10 19.78 1.06
CA HIS A 226 17.73 18.56 1.60
C HIS A 226 17.05 18.12 2.91
N TYR A 227 16.90 16.79 3.10
CA TYR A 227 16.23 16.21 4.28
C TYR A 227 16.93 16.57 5.61
N GLN A 228 18.28 16.65 5.60
CA GLN A 228 19.05 17.13 6.75
C GLN A 228 19.01 18.66 6.80
N LYS A 229 18.09 19.21 7.61
CA LYS A 229 17.84 20.66 7.69
C LYS A 229 19.04 21.49 8.09
N HIS A 230 19.96 20.95 8.88
CA HIS A 230 21.17 21.63 9.31
C HIS A 230 22.23 21.78 8.21
N LEU A 231 22.05 21.08 7.09
CA LEU A 231 22.88 21.17 5.88
C LEU A 231 22.16 21.89 4.74
N ALA A 232 20.83 21.94 4.74
CA ALA A 232 20.04 22.51 3.66
C ALA A 232 20.41 23.97 3.37
N GLY A 233 20.87 24.25 2.13
CA GLY A 233 21.29 25.57 1.69
C GLY A 233 22.63 26.05 2.25
N GLU A 234 23.31 25.27 3.06
CA GLU A 234 24.60 25.61 3.65
C GLU A 234 25.78 25.17 2.76
N ASN A 235 26.88 25.90 2.86
CA ASN A 235 28.13 25.49 2.23
C ASN A 235 28.82 24.43 3.09
N VAL A 236 29.06 23.27 2.48
CA VAL A 236 29.76 22.16 3.10
C VAL A 236 31.09 21.92 2.38
N GLU A 237 32.15 21.77 3.14
CA GLU A 237 33.47 21.40 2.66
C GLU A 237 33.54 19.87 2.48
N PHE A 238 34.03 19.44 1.34
CA PHE A 238 34.26 18.06 0.97
C PHE A 238 35.76 17.81 0.87
N GLU A 239 36.24 16.86 1.62
CA GLU A 239 37.58 16.30 1.44
C GLU A 239 37.40 14.93 0.79
N VAL A 240 37.83 14.79 -0.46
CA VAL A 240 37.59 13.61 -1.29
C VAL A 240 38.91 13.05 -1.78
N THR A 241 39.14 11.77 -1.54
CA THR A 241 40.31 11.02 -2.06
C THR A 241 39.81 10.03 -3.12
N LEU A 242 40.35 10.12 -4.33
CA LEU A 242 40.02 9.18 -5.42
C LEU A 242 40.81 7.88 -5.23
N ASN A 243 40.12 6.79 -4.88
CA ASN A 243 40.75 5.48 -4.65
C ASN A 243 40.91 4.68 -5.94
N GLU A 244 39.83 4.63 -6.73
CA GLU A 244 39.80 3.82 -7.94
C GLU A 244 38.98 4.51 -9.05
N LEU A 245 39.38 4.27 -10.29
CA LEU A 245 38.75 4.79 -11.48
C LEU A 245 38.39 3.65 -12.43
N TYR A 246 37.17 3.69 -12.96
CA TYR A 246 36.68 2.72 -13.93
C TYR A 246 36.10 3.43 -15.15
N HIS A 247 36.49 2.97 -16.33
CA HIS A 247 35.82 3.33 -17.57
C HIS A 247 34.54 2.47 -17.71
N LEU A 248 33.45 3.08 -18.13
CA LEU A 248 32.17 2.42 -18.31
C LEU A 248 31.98 2.10 -19.80
N GLU A 249 32.29 0.86 -20.17
CA GLU A 249 32.07 0.40 -21.53
C GLU A 249 30.61 -0.01 -21.73
N ALA A 250 29.84 0.83 -22.44
CA ALA A 250 28.51 0.47 -22.87
C ALA A 250 28.59 -0.56 -24.01
N PRO A 251 27.85 -1.66 -23.96
CA PRO A 251 27.78 -2.60 -25.09
C PRO A 251 27.17 -1.90 -26.32
N ALA A 252 27.60 -2.30 -27.53
CA ALA A 252 26.94 -1.81 -28.72
C ALA A 252 25.45 -2.23 -28.74
N LEU A 253 24.58 -1.36 -29.21
CA LEU A 253 23.16 -1.67 -29.40
C LEU A 253 22.98 -2.46 -30.69
N ASP A 254 23.22 -3.76 -30.62
CA ASP A 254 23.14 -4.71 -31.73
C ASP A 254 22.41 -6.01 -31.32
N ASP A 255 22.37 -6.97 -32.20
CA ASP A 255 21.72 -8.25 -31.94
C ASP A 255 22.41 -9.07 -30.84
N ALA A 256 23.73 -8.86 -30.64
CA ALA A 256 24.45 -9.53 -29.55
C ALA A 256 24.02 -8.95 -28.18
N PHE A 257 23.78 -7.64 -28.09
CA PHE A 257 23.19 -7.00 -26.91
C PHE A 257 21.79 -7.55 -26.63
N ALA A 258 20.93 -7.60 -27.63
CA ALA A 258 19.58 -8.15 -27.48
C ALA A 258 19.60 -9.61 -27.03
N SER A 259 20.51 -10.41 -27.56
CA SER A 259 20.69 -11.82 -27.17
C SER A 259 21.17 -11.96 -25.71
N SER A 260 21.99 -11.06 -25.22
CA SER A 260 22.49 -11.09 -23.83
C SER A 260 21.37 -10.90 -22.78
N ILE A 261 20.28 -10.29 -23.18
CA ILE A 261 19.08 -10.05 -22.34
C ILE A 261 17.88 -10.90 -22.75
N GLY A 262 18.12 -11.98 -23.52
CA GLY A 262 17.13 -13.00 -23.84
C GLY A 262 16.20 -12.69 -25.01
N GLN A 263 16.56 -11.69 -25.85
CA GLN A 263 15.82 -11.37 -27.08
C GLN A 263 16.58 -11.88 -28.31
N LYS A 264 15.86 -12.16 -29.40
CA LYS A 264 16.43 -12.75 -30.62
C LYS A 264 17.37 -11.77 -31.35
N ASP A 265 16.94 -10.54 -31.50
CA ASP A 265 17.60 -9.47 -32.23
C ASP A 265 17.19 -8.10 -31.68
N LEU A 266 17.85 -7.04 -32.11
CA LEU A 266 17.60 -5.68 -31.65
C LEU A 266 16.19 -5.17 -32.03
N GLU A 267 15.68 -5.57 -33.17
CA GLU A 267 14.33 -5.19 -33.59
C GLU A 267 13.26 -5.86 -32.72
N GLY A 268 13.45 -7.15 -32.40
CA GLY A 268 12.62 -7.87 -31.44
C GLY A 268 12.62 -7.24 -30.07
N LEU A 269 13.80 -6.83 -29.56
CA LEU A 269 13.91 -6.10 -28.29
C LEU A 269 13.12 -4.79 -28.34
N LYS A 270 13.30 -3.97 -29.37
CA LYS A 270 12.54 -2.71 -29.53
C LYS A 270 11.02 -2.96 -29.61
N ALA A 271 10.60 -4.01 -30.31
CA ALA A 271 9.19 -4.35 -30.42
C ALA A 271 8.60 -4.73 -29.05
N VAL A 272 9.32 -5.53 -28.24
CA VAL A 272 8.90 -5.92 -26.88
C VAL A 272 8.87 -4.69 -25.97
N LEU A 273 9.89 -3.84 -25.97
CA LEU A 273 9.90 -2.60 -25.20
C LEU A 273 8.71 -1.70 -25.58
N LYS A 274 8.50 -1.48 -26.87
CA LYS A 274 7.40 -0.66 -27.38
C LYS A 274 6.03 -1.22 -26.94
N LYS A 275 5.85 -2.53 -27.03
CA LYS A 275 4.63 -3.21 -26.58
C LYS A 275 4.41 -2.99 -25.09
N ASN A 276 5.38 -3.34 -24.23
CA ASN A 276 5.25 -3.24 -22.79
C ASN A 276 4.99 -1.79 -22.35
N MET A 277 5.76 -0.83 -22.85
CA MET A 277 5.59 0.59 -22.55
C MET A 277 4.24 1.14 -23.02
N SER A 278 3.74 0.67 -24.19
CA SER A 278 2.42 1.06 -24.70
C SER A 278 1.30 0.49 -23.86
N GLU A 279 1.43 -0.76 -23.39
CA GLU A 279 0.47 -1.38 -22.47
C GLU A 279 0.46 -0.65 -21.12
N GLU A 280 1.63 -0.33 -20.56
CA GLU A 280 1.77 0.44 -19.33
C GLU A 280 1.14 1.83 -19.45
N LYS A 281 1.50 2.59 -20.49
CA LYS A 281 0.93 3.92 -20.75
C LYS A 281 -0.58 3.88 -20.94
N THR A 282 -1.08 2.85 -21.64
CA THR A 282 -2.52 2.64 -21.83
C THR A 282 -3.21 2.33 -20.52
N HIS A 283 -2.58 1.52 -19.67
CA HIS A 283 -3.09 1.20 -18.34
C HIS A 283 -3.12 2.46 -17.46
N GLU A 284 -2.04 3.22 -17.38
CA GLU A 284 -1.97 4.48 -16.63
C GLU A 284 -3.02 5.49 -17.09
N ALA A 285 -3.14 5.69 -18.41
CA ALA A 285 -4.15 6.57 -19.00
C ALA A 285 -5.57 6.13 -18.62
N SER A 286 -5.82 4.81 -18.68
CA SER A 286 -7.12 4.25 -18.29
C SER A 286 -7.43 4.43 -16.80
N MET A 287 -6.46 4.24 -15.93
CA MET A 287 -6.60 4.45 -14.49
C MET A 287 -6.82 5.93 -14.12
N GLN A 288 -6.17 6.85 -14.84
CA GLN A 288 -6.38 8.28 -14.64
C GLN A 288 -7.79 8.70 -15.09
N GLU A 289 -8.24 8.24 -16.27
CA GLU A 289 -9.60 8.51 -16.77
C GLU A 289 -10.66 7.95 -15.81
N GLU A 290 -10.49 6.72 -15.34
CA GLU A 290 -11.38 6.09 -14.38
C GLU A 290 -11.49 6.89 -13.09
N ARG A 291 -10.35 7.31 -12.53
CA ARG A 291 -10.32 8.14 -11.32
C ARG A 291 -11.05 9.47 -11.54
N GLU A 292 -10.80 10.16 -12.66
CA GLU A 292 -11.46 11.42 -12.97
C GLU A 292 -12.97 11.25 -13.18
N MET A 293 -13.41 10.22 -13.90
CA MET A 293 -14.83 9.94 -14.12
C MET A 293 -15.55 9.65 -12.81
N LEU A 294 -15.01 8.74 -11.99
CA LEU A 294 -15.64 8.35 -10.73
C LEU A 294 -15.66 9.50 -9.72
N SER A 295 -14.57 10.29 -9.63
CA SER A 295 -14.51 11.48 -8.77
C SER A 295 -15.56 12.52 -9.19
N LEU A 296 -15.74 12.80 -10.48
CA LEU A 296 -16.77 13.71 -10.98
C LEU A 296 -18.18 13.22 -10.64
N VAL A 297 -18.47 11.95 -10.89
CA VAL A 297 -19.80 11.40 -10.57
C VAL A 297 -20.05 11.41 -9.06
N ALA A 298 -19.04 11.04 -8.25
CA ALA A 298 -19.16 11.05 -6.80
C ALA A 298 -19.37 12.47 -6.25
N LYS A 299 -18.66 13.47 -6.78
CA LYS A 299 -18.77 14.86 -6.35
C LYS A 299 -20.16 15.45 -6.61
N GLU A 300 -20.76 15.13 -7.72
CA GLU A 300 -22.04 15.68 -8.16
C GLU A 300 -23.26 14.82 -7.70
N SER A 301 -23.00 13.66 -7.08
CA SER A 301 -24.01 12.80 -6.47
C SER A 301 -24.33 13.23 -5.03
N ARG A 302 -25.54 12.90 -4.56
CA ARG A 302 -25.94 13.10 -3.16
C ARG A 302 -25.91 11.79 -2.41
N PHE A 303 -25.37 11.85 -1.22
CA PHE A 303 -25.19 10.71 -0.33
C PHE A 303 -25.85 10.99 1.01
N ASP A 304 -26.25 9.93 1.69
CA ASP A 304 -26.53 9.96 3.13
C ASP A 304 -25.29 10.45 3.91
N GLU A 305 -25.50 10.76 5.18
CA GLU A 305 -24.39 11.03 6.09
C GLU A 305 -23.45 9.82 6.15
N ILE A 306 -22.15 10.08 6.00
CA ILE A 306 -21.12 9.04 6.09
C ILE A 306 -20.72 8.85 7.55
N PRO A 307 -20.78 7.63 8.11
CA PRO A 307 -20.38 7.35 9.49
C PRO A 307 -18.92 7.71 9.76
N ASP A 308 -18.67 8.38 10.90
CA ASP A 308 -17.31 8.69 11.31
C ASP A 308 -16.44 7.43 11.47
N LEU A 309 -17.05 6.32 11.92
CA LEU A 309 -16.37 5.03 12.02
C LEU A 309 -15.82 4.58 10.65
N LEU A 310 -16.62 4.68 9.61
CA LEU A 310 -16.21 4.33 8.24
C LEU A 310 -15.10 5.26 7.72
N VAL A 311 -15.23 6.58 8.00
CA VAL A 311 -14.20 7.56 7.63
C VAL A 311 -12.87 7.26 8.31
N ASN A 312 -12.89 6.96 9.61
CA ASN A 312 -11.68 6.63 10.36
C ASN A 312 -11.02 5.35 9.87
N GLN A 313 -11.78 4.31 9.55
CA GLN A 313 -11.25 3.07 8.98
C GLN A 313 -10.61 3.29 7.61
N GLU A 314 -11.22 4.11 6.75
CA GLU A 314 -10.62 4.44 5.46
C GLU A 314 -9.33 5.26 5.63
N ILE A 315 -9.30 6.20 6.59
CA ILE A 315 -8.07 6.94 6.92
C ILE A 315 -6.97 5.99 7.40
N ASP A 316 -7.29 5.04 8.30
CA ASP A 316 -6.32 4.07 8.80
C ASP A 316 -5.75 3.20 7.67
N LYS A 317 -6.62 2.77 6.74
CA LYS A 317 -6.20 2.07 5.52
C LYS A 317 -5.26 2.92 4.66
N MET A 318 -5.59 4.20 4.44
CA MET A 318 -4.75 5.10 3.65
C MET A 318 -3.39 5.35 4.30
N VAL A 319 -3.34 5.45 5.64
CA VAL A 319 -2.08 5.57 6.38
C VAL A 319 -1.23 4.32 6.20
N HIS A 320 -1.83 3.13 6.31
CA HIS A 320 -1.13 1.86 6.11
C HIS A 320 -0.62 1.69 4.68
N GLU A 321 -1.41 2.06 3.67
CA GLU A 321 -0.98 2.09 2.27
C GLU A 321 0.23 3.01 2.06
N LEU A 322 0.23 4.18 2.70
CA LEU A 322 1.34 5.14 2.65
C LEU A 322 2.60 4.61 3.35
N GLU A 323 2.45 4.03 4.54
CA GLU A 323 3.53 3.41 5.30
C GLU A 323 4.21 2.31 4.46
N HIS A 324 3.44 1.38 3.90
CA HIS A 324 3.94 0.33 3.00
C HIS A 324 4.70 0.89 1.79
N ALA A 325 4.14 1.90 1.13
CA ALA A 325 4.79 2.52 -0.03
C ALA A 325 6.12 3.21 0.30
N ILE A 326 6.28 3.71 1.54
CA ILE A 326 7.53 4.30 2.01
C ILE A 326 8.56 3.21 2.33
N GLU A 327 8.13 2.14 3.01
CA GLU A 327 8.99 1.01 3.39
C GLU A 327 9.51 0.25 2.16
N GLU A 328 8.69 0.03 1.14
CA GLU A 328 9.10 -0.58 -0.14
C GLU A 328 10.21 0.21 -0.84
N LYS A 329 10.26 1.53 -0.63
CA LYS A 329 11.33 2.40 -1.13
C LYS A 329 12.53 2.50 -0.18
N GLY A 330 12.56 1.69 0.90
CA GLY A 330 13.64 1.68 1.89
C GLY A 330 13.61 2.85 2.88
N GLY A 331 12.51 3.62 2.93
CA GLY A 331 12.31 4.71 3.88
C GLY A 331 11.71 4.22 5.21
N LYS A 332 11.67 5.12 6.20
CA LYS A 332 10.95 4.91 7.46
C LYS A 332 9.80 5.90 7.56
N PHE A 333 8.64 5.43 8.00
CA PHE A 333 7.45 6.26 8.10
C PHE A 333 7.62 7.45 9.09
N ASP A 334 8.31 7.23 10.21
CA ASP A 334 8.59 8.29 11.18
C ASP A 334 9.47 9.41 10.59
N ASP A 335 10.48 9.05 9.78
CA ASP A 335 11.34 10.02 9.08
C ASP A 335 10.55 10.84 8.05
N TYR A 336 9.61 10.19 7.37
CA TYR A 336 8.68 10.85 6.45
C TYR A 336 7.80 11.87 7.18
N LEU A 337 7.16 11.50 8.30
CA LEU A 337 6.37 12.41 9.12
C LEU A 337 7.20 13.59 9.64
N ALA A 338 8.41 13.33 10.11
CA ALA A 338 9.34 14.37 10.56
C ALA A 338 9.71 15.33 9.42
N SER A 339 9.94 14.82 8.20
CA SER A 339 10.24 15.65 7.03
C SER A 339 9.10 16.60 6.68
N MET A 340 7.86 16.15 6.81
CA MET A 340 6.66 16.95 6.62
C MET A 340 6.34 17.87 7.81
N LYS A 341 7.05 17.74 8.93
CA LYS A 341 6.77 18.43 10.21
C LYS A 341 5.34 18.18 10.71
N LYS A 342 4.84 16.98 10.53
CA LYS A 342 3.48 16.58 10.93
C LYS A 342 3.54 15.41 11.91
N THR A 343 2.54 15.37 12.80
CA THR A 343 2.25 14.19 13.61
C THR A 343 1.32 13.25 12.82
N LEU A 344 1.24 12.00 13.23
CA LEU A 344 0.27 11.04 12.65
C LEU A 344 -1.17 11.57 12.75
N ALA A 345 -1.54 12.20 13.87
CA ALA A 345 -2.86 12.79 14.06
C ALA A 345 -3.15 13.91 13.04
N GLN A 346 -2.18 14.76 12.77
CA GLN A 346 -2.31 15.81 11.75
C GLN A 346 -2.42 15.21 10.33
N LEU A 347 -1.63 14.18 10.03
CA LEU A 347 -1.75 13.46 8.75
C LEU A 347 -3.15 12.86 8.57
N LYS A 348 -3.69 12.20 9.61
CA LYS A 348 -5.04 11.63 9.57
C LYS A 348 -6.11 12.69 9.32
N LEU A 349 -5.99 13.86 9.93
CA LEU A 349 -6.90 15.00 9.68
C LEU A 349 -6.82 15.49 8.23
N ASP A 350 -5.61 15.60 7.67
CA ASP A 350 -5.40 16.04 6.29
C ASP A 350 -5.96 15.03 5.27
N LEU A 351 -5.95 13.74 5.61
CA LEU A 351 -6.48 12.67 4.76
C LEU A 351 -8.02 12.58 4.80
N THR A 352 -8.69 13.18 5.78
CA THR A 352 -10.16 13.08 5.97
C THR A 352 -10.96 13.43 4.71
N PRO A 353 -10.72 14.55 3.99
CA PRO A 353 -11.46 14.87 2.77
C PRO A 353 -11.29 13.81 1.68
N GLN A 354 -10.09 13.29 1.53
CA GLN A 354 -9.78 12.27 0.54
C GLN A 354 -10.39 10.91 0.91
N ALA A 355 -10.44 10.56 2.20
CA ALA A 355 -11.13 9.35 2.67
C ALA A 355 -12.63 9.42 2.36
N ILE A 356 -13.27 10.55 2.63
CA ILE A 356 -14.69 10.77 2.29
C ILE A 356 -14.93 10.62 0.78
N GLU A 357 -14.04 11.16 -0.05
CA GLU A 357 -14.13 11.02 -1.51
C GLU A 357 -13.99 9.56 -1.95
N ARG A 358 -13.01 8.81 -1.40
CA ARG A 358 -12.83 7.38 -1.69
C ARG A 358 -14.08 6.56 -1.31
N ILE A 359 -14.68 6.83 -0.14
CA ILE A 359 -15.93 6.18 0.28
C ILE A 359 -17.05 6.47 -0.71
N LYS A 360 -17.23 7.74 -1.10
CA LYS A 360 -18.25 8.13 -2.09
C LYS A 360 -18.06 7.43 -3.43
N VAL A 361 -16.83 7.36 -3.92
CA VAL A 361 -16.48 6.62 -5.16
C VAL A 361 -16.87 5.15 -5.03
N THR A 362 -16.55 4.51 -3.90
CA THR A 362 -16.90 3.10 -3.65
C THR A 362 -18.40 2.87 -3.67
N LEU A 363 -19.22 3.83 -3.20
CA LEU A 363 -20.68 3.74 -3.20
C LEU A 363 -21.30 3.99 -4.58
N VAL A 364 -20.66 4.79 -5.43
CA VAL A 364 -21.19 5.17 -6.76
C VAL A 364 -21.25 3.96 -7.70
N ILE A 365 -20.22 3.11 -7.71
CA ILE A 365 -20.11 2.00 -8.66
C ILE A 365 -21.28 1.01 -8.55
N PRO A 366 -21.60 0.44 -7.37
CA PRO A 366 -22.75 -0.47 -7.26
C PRO A 366 -24.09 0.24 -7.50
N ALA A 367 -24.20 1.51 -7.12
CA ALA A 367 -25.42 2.30 -7.37
C ALA A 367 -25.65 2.53 -8.87
N LEU A 368 -24.60 2.85 -9.64
CA LEU A 368 -24.64 2.92 -11.10
C LEU A 368 -24.95 1.56 -11.72
N GLY A 369 -24.31 0.49 -11.23
CA GLY A 369 -24.59 -0.86 -11.71
C GLY A 369 -26.05 -1.28 -11.55
N LYS A 370 -26.71 -0.80 -10.49
CA LYS A 370 -28.14 -1.00 -10.27
C LYS A 370 -28.98 -0.12 -11.20
N GLN A 371 -28.67 1.18 -11.32
CA GLN A 371 -29.41 2.12 -12.16
C GLN A 371 -29.31 1.77 -13.66
N LEU A 372 -28.16 1.26 -14.11
CA LEU A 372 -27.90 0.88 -15.50
C LEU A 372 -28.28 -0.58 -15.79
N GLU A 373 -28.85 -1.29 -14.83
CA GLU A 373 -29.26 -2.70 -14.93
C GLU A 373 -28.12 -3.62 -15.43
N ILE A 374 -26.87 -3.32 -15.03
CA ILE A 374 -25.69 -4.08 -15.46
C ILE A 374 -25.69 -5.45 -14.78
N THR A 375 -25.67 -6.49 -15.60
CA THR A 375 -25.62 -7.89 -15.18
C THR A 375 -24.37 -8.59 -15.76
N VAL A 376 -23.94 -9.63 -15.08
CA VAL A 376 -22.88 -10.54 -15.53
C VAL A 376 -23.54 -11.90 -15.75
N THR A 377 -23.39 -12.45 -16.95
CA THR A 377 -23.94 -13.78 -17.24
C THR A 377 -23.05 -14.89 -16.67
N ALA A 378 -23.60 -16.10 -16.57
CA ALA A 378 -22.82 -17.25 -16.10
C ALA A 378 -21.66 -17.56 -17.03
N GLU A 379 -21.87 -17.43 -18.35
CA GLU A 379 -20.84 -17.65 -19.37
C GLU A 379 -19.68 -16.66 -19.26
N GLU A 380 -19.98 -15.38 -19.01
CA GLU A 380 -18.95 -14.35 -18.81
C GLU A 380 -18.14 -14.60 -17.52
N LEU A 381 -18.81 -15.03 -16.45
CA LEU A 381 -18.15 -15.37 -15.20
C LEU A 381 -17.25 -16.59 -15.36
N ASP A 382 -17.77 -17.65 -15.98
CA ASP A 382 -17.00 -18.87 -16.19
C ASP A 382 -15.78 -18.61 -17.11
N ALA A 383 -15.94 -17.85 -18.19
CA ALA A 383 -14.84 -17.47 -19.06
C ALA A 383 -13.74 -16.69 -18.34
N ALA A 384 -14.13 -15.75 -17.45
CA ALA A 384 -13.14 -14.97 -16.67
C ALA A 384 -12.41 -15.82 -15.62
N LEU A 385 -13.09 -16.79 -15.01
CA LEU A 385 -12.47 -17.74 -14.07
C LEU A 385 -11.52 -18.70 -14.80
N ASP A 386 -11.89 -19.18 -15.99
CA ASP A 386 -11.05 -20.05 -16.81
C ASP A 386 -9.78 -19.32 -17.27
N GLU A 387 -9.90 -18.08 -17.77
CA GLU A 387 -8.76 -17.24 -18.16
C GLU A 387 -7.79 -17.02 -16.98
N LEU A 388 -8.33 -16.79 -15.80
CA LEU A 388 -7.51 -16.64 -14.59
C LEU A 388 -6.84 -17.96 -14.19
N ALA A 389 -7.58 -19.08 -14.24
CA ALA A 389 -7.08 -20.40 -13.87
C ALA A 389 -5.97 -20.90 -14.78
N GLU A 390 -5.92 -20.47 -16.06
CA GLU A 390 -4.84 -20.78 -16.99
C GLU A 390 -3.49 -20.23 -16.56
N GLN A 391 -3.47 -19.14 -15.79
CA GLN A 391 -2.24 -18.51 -15.29
C GLN A 391 -1.58 -19.29 -14.15
N TYR A 392 -2.29 -20.24 -13.53
CA TYR A 392 -1.81 -21.02 -12.40
C TYR A 392 -1.61 -22.48 -12.81
N GLN A 393 -0.52 -23.10 -12.35
CA GLN A 393 -0.23 -24.52 -12.61
C GLN A 393 -0.68 -25.44 -11.47
N GLU A 394 -0.72 -24.91 -10.25
CA GLU A 394 -1.05 -25.65 -9.04
C GLU A 394 -2.55 -25.93 -8.94
N LYS A 395 -2.90 -27.21 -8.66
CA LYS A 395 -4.29 -27.64 -8.52
C LYS A 395 -5.03 -26.92 -7.39
N GLU A 396 -4.36 -26.70 -6.26
CA GLU A 396 -4.96 -26.05 -5.09
C GLU A 396 -5.36 -24.58 -5.39
N SER A 397 -4.50 -23.85 -6.14
CA SER A 397 -4.80 -22.51 -6.62
C SER A 397 -6.01 -22.47 -7.55
N LYS A 398 -6.11 -23.45 -8.47
CA LYS A 398 -7.26 -23.59 -9.36
C LYS A 398 -8.55 -23.91 -8.59
N ASP A 399 -8.50 -24.87 -7.66
CA ASP A 399 -9.68 -25.24 -6.85
C ASP A 399 -10.19 -24.02 -6.04
N ARG A 400 -9.29 -23.15 -5.56
CA ARG A 400 -9.66 -21.91 -4.88
C ARG A 400 -10.34 -20.90 -5.81
N ILE A 401 -9.89 -20.77 -7.07
CA ILE A 401 -10.49 -19.86 -8.06
C ILE A 401 -11.93 -20.25 -8.36
N TYR A 402 -12.26 -21.55 -8.35
CA TYR A 402 -13.62 -22.02 -8.58
C TYR A 402 -14.48 -22.13 -7.31
N SER A 403 -13.97 -21.71 -6.13
CA SER A 403 -14.75 -21.70 -4.90
C SER A 403 -15.96 -20.74 -4.98
N PRO A 404 -17.06 -21.01 -4.26
CA PRO A 404 -18.23 -20.14 -4.26
C PRO A 404 -17.91 -18.70 -3.89
N GLU A 405 -17.03 -18.51 -2.90
CA GLU A 405 -16.61 -17.20 -2.40
C GLU A 405 -15.84 -16.41 -3.47
N TYR A 406 -14.96 -17.10 -4.21
CA TYR A 406 -14.19 -16.45 -5.28
C TYR A 406 -15.05 -16.13 -6.51
N ARG A 407 -16.04 -16.99 -6.82
CA ARG A 407 -17.02 -16.71 -7.87
C ARG A 407 -17.85 -15.47 -7.58
N GLU A 408 -18.31 -15.30 -6.34
CA GLU A 408 -19.04 -14.11 -5.91
C GLU A 408 -18.16 -12.85 -6.04
N TYR A 409 -16.93 -12.92 -5.57
CA TYR A 409 -15.94 -11.84 -5.72
C TYR A 409 -15.73 -11.48 -7.20
N MET A 410 -15.52 -12.46 -8.07
CA MET A 410 -15.30 -12.25 -9.50
C MET A 410 -16.53 -11.66 -10.19
N GLN A 411 -17.73 -12.09 -9.80
CA GLN A 411 -18.98 -11.53 -10.33
C GLN A 411 -19.11 -10.03 -10.01
N ILE A 412 -18.77 -9.62 -8.78
CA ILE A 412 -18.77 -8.22 -8.37
C ILE A 412 -17.69 -7.44 -9.15
N ALA A 413 -16.49 -7.99 -9.29
CA ALA A 413 -15.40 -7.36 -10.03
C ALA A 413 -15.75 -7.13 -11.51
N LEU A 414 -16.32 -8.12 -12.17
CA LEU A 414 -16.78 -8.01 -13.56
C LEU A 414 -17.92 -6.99 -13.72
N LYS A 415 -18.86 -6.97 -12.77
CA LYS A 415 -19.93 -5.97 -12.77
C LYS A 415 -19.36 -4.57 -12.65
N ASN A 416 -18.43 -4.34 -11.72
CA ASN A 416 -17.77 -3.05 -11.54
C ASN A 416 -17.01 -2.63 -12.80
N LYS A 417 -16.28 -3.56 -13.43
CA LYS A 417 -15.58 -3.32 -14.71
C LYS A 417 -16.54 -2.85 -15.79
N LYS A 418 -17.67 -3.51 -15.97
CA LYS A 418 -18.71 -3.12 -16.95
C LYS A 418 -19.31 -1.73 -16.65
N VAL A 419 -19.47 -1.37 -15.36
CA VAL A 419 -19.90 -0.01 -14.98
C VAL A 419 -18.89 1.03 -15.43
N VAL A 420 -17.59 0.80 -15.16
CA VAL A 420 -16.52 1.70 -15.58
C VAL A 420 -16.43 1.83 -17.10
N GLU A 421 -16.56 0.72 -17.82
CA GLU A 421 -16.60 0.71 -19.30
C GLU A 421 -17.76 1.55 -19.82
N ARG A 422 -18.94 1.43 -19.22
CA ARG A 422 -20.12 2.22 -19.59
C ARG A 422 -19.95 3.71 -19.32
N LEU A 423 -19.31 4.06 -18.18
CA LEU A 423 -18.96 5.45 -17.89
C LEU A 423 -17.98 6.00 -18.93
N ARG A 424 -16.95 5.22 -19.29
CA ARG A 424 -15.94 5.61 -20.28
C ARG A 424 -16.58 5.91 -21.63
N GLU A 425 -17.48 5.07 -22.11
CA GLU A 425 -18.21 5.31 -23.37
C GLU A 425 -19.03 6.61 -23.34
N GLY A 426 -19.58 6.98 -22.20
CA GLY A 426 -20.41 8.17 -22.04
C GLY A 426 -19.64 9.45 -21.76
N MET A 427 -18.50 9.37 -21.11
CA MET A 427 -17.81 10.54 -20.53
C MET A 427 -16.46 10.84 -21.21
N VAL A 428 -15.72 9.89 -21.75
CA VAL A 428 -14.39 10.13 -22.34
C VAL A 428 -14.54 10.61 -23.78
N LYS A 429 -13.96 11.81 -24.06
CA LYS A 429 -14.04 12.50 -25.37
C LYS A 429 -12.69 13.05 -25.78
#